data_2e4b4478ebcddbdc034eeac89f9b0987
#
_entry.id   2e4b4478ebcddbdc034eeac89f9b0987
#
_cell.length_a   1.000
_cell.length_b   1.000
_cell.length_c   1.000
_cell.angle_alpha   90.00
_cell.angle_beta   90.00
_cell.angle_gamma   90.00
#
_symmetry.space_group_name_H-M   'P 1'
#
loop_
_entity.id
_entity.type
_entity.pdbx_description
1 polymer ?
#
loop_
_entity_poly.entity_id
_entity_poly.type
_entity_poly.pdbx_seq_one_letter_code
_entity_poly.pdbx_strand_id
1 'polypeptide(L)'
;MSAEGLPPFSERRFSEMDTTRFEQWLSKAGLEKKQHQIDGVKFCLKNEMDYFCPYALTSVLECPHGHFGGGLIADEMGLGKTYVMLGTIISNFLKRTLIVLPLALVTQWENIIFSTCGHKPLVWHGENKKNISYETLANSPIVVTTYGHISSGKNDSENPIYKIQWNRVIFDEAHHLRNAGTSRFIGAKKINADIRWLITGTPIQNRFSDFFALCSQMGIKKDFYSDPKNIGFIATFRTY
;
A
#
# COMPACT_ATOMS: atom_id res chain seq x y z
N MET A 1 -23.05 -13.30 -9.16
CA MET A 1 -23.71 -12.54 -8.10
C MET A 1 -23.58 -11.09 -8.49
N SER A 2 -24.71 -10.46 -8.84
CA SER A 2 -24.84 -9.07 -9.34
C SER A 2 -24.38 -8.07 -8.28
N ALA A 3 -23.76 -7.00 -8.75
CA ALA A 3 -23.28 -5.87 -7.92
C ALA A 3 -24.41 -4.95 -7.43
N GLU A 4 -25.64 -5.46 -7.37
CA GLU A 4 -26.82 -4.71 -6.94
C GLU A 4 -26.97 -4.81 -5.43
N GLY A 5 -26.75 -3.69 -4.73
CA GLY A 5 -27.14 -3.56 -3.32
C GLY A 5 -26.17 -2.83 -2.39
N LEU A 6 -25.05 -2.31 -2.86
CA LEU A 6 -24.25 -1.43 -2.03
C LEU A 6 -24.72 0.03 -2.22
N PRO A 7 -25.05 0.76 -1.14
CA PRO A 7 -25.41 2.17 -1.26
C PRO A 7 -24.27 2.95 -1.91
N PRO A 8 -24.58 4.05 -2.65
CA PRO A 8 -23.55 4.87 -3.25
C PRO A 8 -22.55 5.34 -2.19
N PHE A 9 -21.31 5.49 -2.59
CA PHE A 9 -20.15 5.74 -1.72
C PHE A 9 -20.34 6.96 -0.78
N SER A 10 -21.20 7.91 -1.15
CA SER A 10 -21.57 9.11 -0.40
C SER A 10 -22.42 8.86 0.85
N GLU A 11 -22.99 7.67 1.02
CA GLU A 11 -23.90 7.37 2.15
C GLU A 11 -23.27 6.47 3.23
N ARG A 12 -22.05 6.01 3.04
CA ARG A 12 -21.34 5.25 4.07
C ARG A 12 -20.95 6.21 5.19
N ARG A 13 -21.77 6.25 6.24
CA ARG A 13 -21.46 7.01 7.45
C ARG A 13 -20.14 6.55 8.05
N PHE A 14 -19.27 7.50 8.32
CA PHE A 14 -17.94 7.40 8.91
C PHE A 14 -17.86 6.75 10.31
N SER A 15 -18.94 6.17 10.83
CA SER A 15 -19.01 5.79 12.25
C SER A 15 -18.31 4.49 12.61
N GLU A 16 -18.07 3.57 11.66
CA GLU A 16 -17.32 2.33 11.95
C GLU A 16 -16.58 1.86 10.69
N MET A 17 -15.24 1.91 10.73
CA MET A 17 -14.41 1.27 9.71
C MET A 17 -14.68 -0.23 9.75
N ASP A 18 -15.35 -0.75 8.73
CA ASP A 18 -15.81 -2.13 8.69
C ASP A 18 -14.64 -3.10 8.50
N THR A 19 -14.18 -3.67 9.60
CA THR A 19 -13.17 -4.74 9.63
C THR A 19 -13.78 -6.13 9.63
N THR A 20 -15.09 -6.27 9.51
CA THR A 20 -15.82 -7.55 9.62
C THR A 20 -15.27 -8.59 8.65
N ARG A 21 -14.95 -8.22 7.41
CA ARG A 21 -14.38 -9.13 6.41
C ARG A 21 -13.01 -9.66 6.84
N PHE A 22 -12.17 -8.79 7.39
CA PHE A 22 -10.86 -9.16 7.92
C PHE A 22 -10.99 -10.10 9.13
N GLU A 23 -11.87 -9.78 10.08
CA GLU A 23 -12.09 -10.61 11.26
C GLU A 23 -12.69 -11.98 10.92
N GLN A 24 -13.63 -12.03 9.97
CA GLN A 24 -14.17 -13.28 9.44
C GLN A 24 -13.08 -14.12 8.77
N TRP A 25 -12.18 -13.47 8.01
CA TRP A 25 -11.07 -14.17 7.40
C TRP A 25 -10.11 -14.72 8.46
N LEU A 26 -9.71 -13.94 9.47
CA LEU A 26 -8.89 -14.42 10.58
C LEU A 26 -9.49 -15.67 11.23
N SER A 27 -10.80 -15.64 11.51
CA SER A 27 -11.51 -16.77 12.11
C SER A 27 -11.49 -18.02 11.20
N LYS A 28 -11.72 -17.86 9.88
CA LYS A 28 -11.69 -18.96 8.91
C LYS A 28 -10.29 -19.54 8.74
N ALA A 29 -9.25 -18.70 8.84
CA ALA A 29 -7.86 -19.12 8.75
C ALA A 29 -7.32 -19.73 10.05
N GLY A 30 -8.13 -19.79 11.12
CA GLY A 30 -7.69 -20.25 12.44
C GLY A 30 -6.66 -19.32 13.12
N LEU A 31 -6.64 -18.05 12.72
CA LEU A 31 -5.71 -17.06 13.24
C LEU A 31 -6.35 -16.28 14.41
N GLU A 32 -5.52 -15.98 15.41
CA GLU A 32 -5.93 -15.16 16.53
C GLU A 32 -6.23 -13.72 16.11
N LYS A 33 -7.32 -13.15 16.62
CA LYS A 33 -7.65 -11.74 16.45
C LYS A 33 -6.79 -10.89 17.37
N LYS A 34 -5.78 -10.23 16.80
CA LYS A 34 -4.92 -9.31 17.54
C LYS A 34 -5.43 -7.88 17.38
N GLN A 35 -5.75 -7.21 18.51
CA GLN A 35 -6.35 -5.87 18.48
C GLN A 35 -5.50 -4.85 17.71
N HIS A 36 -4.18 -4.86 17.86
CA HIS A 36 -3.29 -3.95 17.14
C HIS A 36 -3.35 -4.12 15.62
N GLN A 37 -3.63 -5.35 15.11
CA GLN A 37 -3.79 -5.59 13.68
C GLN A 37 -5.14 -5.05 13.19
N ILE A 38 -6.21 -5.23 13.97
CA ILE A 38 -7.53 -4.65 13.67
C ILE A 38 -7.44 -3.12 13.63
N ASP A 39 -6.78 -2.51 14.61
CA ASP A 39 -6.57 -1.05 14.64
C ASP A 39 -5.70 -0.57 13.48
N GLY A 40 -4.72 -1.38 13.06
CA GLY A 40 -3.92 -1.12 11.86
C GLY A 40 -4.76 -1.12 10.59
N VAL A 41 -5.65 -2.09 10.44
CA VAL A 41 -6.58 -2.13 9.30
C VAL A 41 -7.52 -0.93 9.32
N LYS A 42 -8.09 -0.56 10.49
CA LYS A 42 -8.94 0.63 10.63
C LYS A 42 -8.20 1.91 10.22
N PHE A 43 -6.95 2.08 10.65
CA PHE A 43 -6.10 3.19 10.23
C PHE A 43 -5.93 3.22 8.71
N CYS A 44 -5.64 2.07 8.10
CA CYS A 44 -5.47 1.98 6.66
C CYS A 44 -6.76 2.32 5.90
N LEU A 45 -7.88 1.75 6.33
CA LEU A 45 -9.19 2.00 5.70
C LEU A 45 -9.58 3.47 5.78
N LYS A 46 -9.34 4.11 6.91
CA LYS A 46 -9.58 5.54 7.09
C LYS A 46 -8.77 6.35 6.06
N ASN A 47 -7.46 6.12 5.96
CA ASN A 47 -6.60 6.88 5.06
C ASN A 47 -6.93 6.62 3.57
N GLU A 48 -7.43 5.44 3.22
CA GLU A 48 -7.90 5.15 1.87
C GLU A 48 -9.26 5.80 1.57
N MET A 49 -10.18 5.84 2.55
CA MET A 49 -11.51 6.44 2.38
C MET A 49 -11.46 7.96 2.35
N ASP A 50 -10.65 8.58 3.20
CA ASP A 50 -10.48 10.03 3.22
C ASP A 50 -9.94 10.54 1.87
N TYR A 51 -9.13 9.74 1.17
CA TYR A 51 -8.66 10.07 -0.18
C TYR A 51 -9.79 10.12 -1.21
N PHE A 52 -10.77 9.22 -1.12
CA PHE A 52 -11.91 9.15 -2.05
C PHE A 52 -13.12 9.98 -1.60
N CYS A 53 -13.04 10.74 -0.50
CA CYS A 53 -14.14 11.56 -0.04
C CYS A 53 -14.43 12.71 -1.03
N PRO A 54 -15.67 12.87 -1.54
CA PRO A 54 -16.02 13.95 -2.46
C PRO A 54 -15.79 15.36 -1.88
N TYR A 55 -15.88 15.48 -0.54
CA TYR A 55 -15.55 16.74 0.16
C TYR A 55 -14.05 17.05 0.13
N ALA A 56 -13.21 16.05 0.00
CA ALA A 56 -11.78 16.26 -0.25
C ALA A 56 -11.54 16.85 -1.65
N LEU A 57 -12.40 16.57 -2.62
CA LEU A 57 -12.32 17.14 -3.98
C LEU A 57 -12.73 18.63 -4.04
N THR A 58 -13.67 19.06 -3.21
CA THR A 58 -14.06 20.48 -3.14
C THR A 58 -13.03 21.34 -2.39
N SER A 59 -12.26 20.73 -1.50
CA SER A 59 -11.14 21.36 -0.77
C SER A 59 -9.76 21.12 -1.41
N VAL A 60 -9.71 20.52 -2.61
CA VAL A 60 -8.44 20.20 -3.32
C VAL A 60 -7.54 21.43 -3.48
N LEU A 61 -8.15 22.62 -3.69
CA LEU A 61 -7.42 23.88 -3.82
C LEU A 61 -6.93 24.43 -2.48
N GLU A 62 -7.49 23.99 -1.36
CA GLU A 62 -7.23 24.51 -0.03
C GLU A 62 -6.57 23.49 0.93
N CYS A 63 -6.39 22.23 0.51
CA CYS A 63 -5.73 21.24 1.36
C CYS A 63 -4.22 21.57 1.43
N PRO A 64 -3.74 22.17 2.53
CA PRO A 64 -2.35 22.59 2.67
C PRO A 64 -1.38 21.40 2.62
N HIS A 65 -1.89 20.20 2.79
CA HIS A 65 -1.13 18.96 2.99
C HIS A 65 -0.93 18.14 1.72
N GLY A 66 -1.60 18.50 0.61
CA GLY A 66 -1.68 17.66 -0.58
C GLY A 66 -2.62 16.47 -0.38
N HIS A 67 -3.21 15.99 -1.47
CA HIS A 67 -3.99 14.75 -1.43
C HIS A 67 -3.05 13.56 -1.52
N PHE A 68 -3.02 12.75 -0.48
CA PHE A 68 -2.36 11.45 -0.53
C PHE A 68 -3.29 10.40 0.09
N GLY A 69 -3.50 9.31 -0.63
CA GLY A 69 -4.10 8.11 -0.09
C GLY A 69 -3.00 7.18 0.41
N GLY A 70 -3.20 6.57 1.58
CA GLY A 70 -2.24 5.61 2.14
C GLY A 70 -1.51 6.12 3.37
N GLY A 71 -0.28 5.65 3.57
CA GLY A 71 0.49 5.98 4.77
C GLY A 71 1.69 5.07 4.99
N LEU A 72 2.25 5.14 6.20
CA LEU A 72 3.39 4.34 6.65
C LEU A 72 2.97 3.44 7.81
N ILE A 73 3.14 2.12 7.65
CA ILE A 73 3.02 1.13 8.72
C ILE A 73 4.43 0.85 9.23
N ALA A 74 4.75 1.46 10.37
CA ALA A 74 6.07 1.40 11.00
C ALA A 74 6.10 0.61 12.31
N ASP A 75 5.15 -0.30 12.48
CA ASP A 75 5.08 -1.18 13.65
C ASP A 75 6.33 -2.09 13.70
N GLU A 76 6.72 -2.52 14.90
CA GLU A 76 7.88 -3.40 15.10
C GLU A 76 7.80 -4.69 14.27
N MET A 77 8.97 -5.31 14.07
CA MET A 77 9.04 -6.61 13.40
C MET A 77 8.27 -7.66 14.22
N GLY A 78 7.57 -8.57 13.52
CA GLY A 78 6.76 -9.61 14.17
C GLY A 78 5.32 -9.22 14.52
N LEU A 79 4.95 -7.95 14.53
CA LEU A 79 3.57 -7.49 14.80
C LEU A 79 2.57 -7.82 13.68
N GLY A 80 3.02 -8.41 12.57
CA GLY A 80 2.14 -8.87 11.51
C GLY A 80 1.67 -7.78 10.55
N LYS A 81 2.54 -6.83 10.19
CA LYS A 81 2.26 -5.78 9.20
C LYS A 81 1.70 -6.31 7.89
N THR A 82 2.17 -7.47 7.45
CA THR A 82 1.65 -8.17 6.26
C THR A 82 0.16 -8.48 6.41
N TYR A 83 -0.28 -8.95 7.59
CA TYR A 83 -1.69 -9.22 7.85
C TYR A 83 -2.53 -7.94 7.89
N VAL A 84 -1.98 -6.83 8.36
CA VAL A 84 -2.64 -5.51 8.31
C VAL A 84 -2.90 -5.12 6.85
N MET A 85 -1.92 -5.26 5.96
CA MET A 85 -2.12 -4.95 4.54
C MET A 85 -3.09 -5.91 3.85
N LEU A 86 -3.04 -7.21 4.17
CA LEU A 86 -4.01 -8.17 3.65
C LEU A 86 -5.42 -7.86 4.16
N GLY A 87 -5.57 -7.52 5.44
CA GLY A 87 -6.83 -7.08 6.01
C GLY A 87 -7.38 -5.84 5.30
N THR A 88 -6.51 -4.90 4.96
CA THR A 88 -6.86 -3.70 4.18
C THR A 88 -7.31 -4.07 2.77
N ILE A 89 -6.59 -4.97 2.08
CA ILE A 89 -6.97 -5.46 0.73
C ILE A 89 -8.32 -6.16 0.76
N ILE A 90 -8.58 -7.02 1.74
CA ILE A 90 -9.83 -7.77 1.88
C ILE A 90 -11.01 -6.84 2.17
N SER A 91 -10.81 -5.89 3.08
CA SER A 91 -11.86 -4.97 3.54
C SER A 91 -12.18 -3.88 2.50
N ASN A 92 -11.17 -3.44 1.74
CA ASN A 92 -11.31 -2.49 0.64
C ASN A 92 -10.64 -3.05 -0.63
N PHE A 93 -11.34 -3.97 -1.31
CA PHE A 93 -10.80 -4.59 -2.52
C PHE A 93 -10.84 -3.59 -3.69
N LEU A 94 -9.66 -3.26 -4.21
CA LEU A 94 -9.48 -2.37 -5.35
C LEU A 94 -9.06 -3.17 -6.60
N LYS A 95 -9.43 -2.66 -7.77
CA LYS A 95 -9.27 -3.38 -9.03
C LYS A 95 -7.81 -3.73 -9.36
N ARG A 96 -6.84 -2.88 -8.95
CA ARG A 96 -5.42 -3.03 -9.27
C ARG A 96 -4.56 -2.66 -8.07
N THR A 97 -3.98 -3.66 -7.42
CA THR A 97 -3.02 -3.50 -6.33
C THR A 97 -1.65 -4.03 -6.76
N LEU A 98 -0.64 -3.17 -6.74
CA LEU A 98 0.76 -3.54 -6.95
C LEU A 98 1.44 -3.71 -5.60
N ILE A 99 2.15 -4.82 -5.40
CA ILE A 99 2.97 -5.08 -4.21
C ILE A 99 4.43 -5.16 -4.65
N VAL A 100 5.26 -4.29 -4.10
CA VAL A 100 6.69 -4.20 -4.37
C VAL A 100 7.46 -4.61 -3.13
N LEU A 101 8.34 -5.60 -3.25
CA LEU A 101 9.00 -6.19 -2.10
C LEU A 101 10.40 -6.75 -2.46
N PRO A 102 11.25 -7.08 -1.45
CA PRO A 102 12.48 -7.81 -1.68
C PRO A 102 12.22 -9.19 -2.27
N LEU A 103 13.14 -9.67 -3.11
CA LEU A 103 13.01 -10.97 -3.78
C LEU A 103 12.75 -12.12 -2.79
N ALA A 104 13.41 -12.11 -1.64
CA ALA A 104 13.25 -13.14 -0.61
C ALA A 104 11.82 -13.28 -0.07
N LEU A 105 10.99 -12.26 -0.19
CA LEU A 105 9.62 -12.25 0.32
C LEU A 105 8.56 -12.62 -0.74
N VAL A 106 8.93 -12.76 -2.01
CA VAL A 106 7.98 -13.03 -3.12
C VAL A 106 7.14 -14.27 -2.84
N THR A 107 7.78 -15.39 -2.57
CA THR A 107 7.09 -16.66 -2.30
C THR A 107 6.21 -16.61 -1.06
N GLN A 108 6.68 -15.92 -0.01
CA GLN A 108 5.90 -15.73 1.22
C GLN A 108 4.60 -14.95 0.93
N TRP A 109 4.71 -13.83 0.21
CA TRP A 109 3.54 -13.03 -0.15
C TRP A 109 2.59 -13.77 -1.12
N GLU A 110 3.12 -14.51 -2.10
CA GLU A 110 2.30 -15.34 -3.00
C GLU A 110 1.48 -16.36 -2.22
N ASN A 111 2.13 -17.09 -1.31
CA ASN A 111 1.47 -18.12 -0.50
C ASN A 111 0.42 -17.52 0.44
N ILE A 112 0.72 -16.42 1.11
CA ILE A 112 -0.21 -15.81 2.06
C ILE A 112 -1.41 -15.18 1.34
N ILE A 113 -1.24 -14.55 0.19
CA ILE A 113 -2.34 -14.03 -0.64
C ILE A 113 -3.22 -15.20 -1.11
N PHE A 114 -2.61 -16.28 -1.59
CA PHE A 114 -3.36 -17.43 -2.05
C PHE A 114 -4.18 -18.08 -0.94
N SER A 115 -3.58 -18.29 0.23
CA SER A 115 -4.29 -18.87 1.39
C SER A 115 -5.38 -17.95 1.94
N THR A 116 -5.21 -16.62 1.75
CA THR A 116 -6.13 -15.60 2.27
C THR A 116 -7.30 -15.34 1.33
N CYS A 117 -6.99 -15.11 0.05
CA CYS A 117 -7.97 -14.66 -0.95
C CYS A 117 -8.47 -15.82 -1.83
N GLY A 118 -7.88 -17.03 -1.74
CA GLY A 118 -8.19 -18.16 -2.62
C GLY A 118 -7.74 -17.93 -4.08
N HIS A 119 -6.99 -16.86 -4.35
CA HIS A 119 -6.54 -16.47 -5.68
C HIS A 119 -5.05 -16.21 -5.70
N LYS A 120 -4.34 -16.78 -6.67
CA LYS A 120 -2.90 -16.52 -6.83
C LYS A 120 -2.68 -15.10 -7.38
N PRO A 121 -1.82 -14.30 -6.75
CA PRO A 121 -1.40 -13.03 -7.35
C PRO A 121 -0.58 -13.30 -8.62
N LEU A 122 -0.57 -12.35 -9.54
CA LEU A 122 0.34 -12.38 -10.67
C LEU A 122 1.74 -11.97 -10.21
N VAL A 123 2.70 -12.89 -10.29
CA VAL A 123 4.10 -12.60 -9.96
C VAL A 123 4.83 -12.12 -11.20
N TRP A 124 5.10 -10.81 -11.27
CA TRP A 124 5.87 -10.19 -12.36
C TRP A 124 7.35 -10.12 -11.98
N HIS A 125 8.02 -11.26 -12.09
CA HIS A 125 9.42 -11.44 -11.73
C HIS A 125 10.09 -12.55 -12.55
N GLY A 126 11.42 -12.50 -12.65
CA GLY A 126 12.22 -13.54 -13.30
C GLY A 126 11.98 -13.65 -14.81
N GLU A 127 12.18 -14.84 -15.37
CA GLU A 127 12.00 -15.10 -16.79
C GLU A 127 10.52 -15.14 -17.20
N ASN A 128 9.65 -15.53 -16.29
CA ASN A 128 8.20 -15.61 -16.53
C ASN A 128 7.60 -14.27 -16.96
N LYS A 129 8.17 -13.14 -16.53
CA LYS A 129 7.69 -11.81 -16.91
C LYS A 129 7.67 -11.57 -18.43
N LYS A 130 8.53 -12.25 -19.19
CA LYS A 130 8.62 -12.12 -20.66
C LYS A 130 7.38 -12.69 -21.35
N ASN A 131 6.69 -13.63 -20.70
CA ASN A 131 5.50 -14.30 -21.21
C ASN A 131 4.20 -13.64 -20.73
N ILE A 132 4.28 -12.59 -19.91
CA ILE A 132 3.12 -11.87 -19.38
C ILE A 132 2.85 -10.66 -20.28
N SER A 133 1.69 -10.66 -20.95
CA SER A 133 1.29 -9.53 -21.78
C SER A 133 0.96 -8.30 -20.92
N TYR A 134 0.99 -7.12 -21.56
CA TYR A 134 0.55 -5.87 -20.90
C TYR A 134 -0.89 -5.98 -20.40
N GLU A 135 -1.79 -6.54 -21.21
CA GLU A 135 -3.20 -6.72 -20.87
C GLU A 135 -3.38 -7.63 -19.65
N THR A 136 -2.64 -8.74 -19.58
CA THR A 136 -2.66 -9.65 -18.44
C THR A 136 -2.20 -8.92 -17.18
N LEU A 137 -1.12 -8.15 -17.27
CA LEU A 137 -0.60 -7.39 -16.15
C LEU A 137 -1.58 -6.30 -15.69
N ALA A 138 -2.15 -5.54 -16.63
CA ALA A 138 -3.07 -4.43 -16.35
C ALA A 138 -4.44 -4.90 -15.82
N ASN A 139 -4.85 -6.14 -16.11
CA ASN A 139 -6.13 -6.70 -15.66
C ASN A 139 -6.01 -7.56 -14.41
N SER A 140 -4.79 -7.82 -13.93
CA SER A 140 -4.57 -8.60 -12.72
C SER A 140 -4.91 -7.78 -11.47
N PRO A 141 -5.78 -8.29 -10.57
CA PRO A 141 -6.22 -7.55 -9.40
C PRO A 141 -5.08 -7.35 -8.37
N ILE A 142 -4.18 -8.32 -8.26
CA ILE A 142 -3.01 -8.24 -7.39
C ILE A 142 -1.79 -8.67 -8.18
N VAL A 143 -0.82 -7.77 -8.27
CA VAL A 143 0.48 -8.01 -8.90
C VAL A 143 1.58 -7.89 -7.86
N VAL A 144 2.48 -8.87 -7.82
CA VAL A 144 3.67 -8.87 -6.95
C VAL A 144 4.90 -8.71 -7.82
N THR A 145 5.77 -7.79 -7.44
CA THR A 145 7.05 -7.56 -8.11
C THR A 145 8.16 -7.19 -7.11
N THR A 146 9.36 -6.97 -7.61
CA THR A 146 10.51 -6.65 -6.75
C THR A 146 11.06 -5.27 -7.00
N TYR A 147 11.78 -4.72 -6.01
CA TYR A 147 12.50 -3.45 -6.14
C TYR A 147 13.44 -3.39 -7.35
N GLY A 148 14.03 -4.52 -7.75
CA GLY A 148 14.88 -4.59 -8.93
C GLY A 148 14.15 -4.25 -10.22
N HIS A 149 12.87 -4.63 -10.33
CA HIS A 149 12.07 -4.39 -11.54
C HIS A 149 11.45 -3.00 -11.62
N ILE A 150 11.40 -2.29 -10.50
CA ILE A 150 10.99 -0.89 -10.45
C ILE A 150 12.16 0.08 -10.28
N SER A 151 13.40 -0.39 -10.37
CA SER A 151 14.57 0.50 -10.33
C SER A 151 14.68 1.29 -11.62
N SER A 152 14.76 2.62 -11.50
CA SER A 152 14.87 3.51 -12.68
C SER A 152 16.15 3.24 -13.47
N GLY A 153 16.03 3.22 -14.80
CA GLY A 153 17.11 2.93 -15.72
C GLY A 153 16.84 3.43 -17.14
N LYS A 154 17.67 2.99 -18.09
CA LYS A 154 17.60 3.44 -19.48
C LYS A 154 16.27 3.08 -20.19
N ASN A 155 15.63 1.98 -19.77
CA ASN A 155 14.44 1.43 -20.43
C ASN A 155 13.15 1.69 -19.66
N ASP A 156 13.08 2.76 -18.85
CA ASP A 156 11.90 3.09 -18.06
C ASP A 156 10.64 3.29 -18.91
N SER A 157 10.78 3.85 -20.11
CA SER A 157 9.66 4.04 -21.05
C SER A 157 9.04 2.73 -21.53
N GLU A 158 9.76 1.63 -21.46
CA GLU A 158 9.29 0.29 -21.86
C GLU A 158 8.73 -0.50 -20.66
N ASN A 159 8.97 -0.05 -19.43
CA ASN A 159 8.53 -0.77 -18.25
C ASN A 159 6.99 -0.70 -18.09
N PRO A 160 6.26 -1.82 -18.23
CA PRO A 160 4.81 -1.82 -18.18
C PRO A 160 4.25 -1.37 -16.82
N ILE A 161 4.99 -1.56 -15.73
CA ILE A 161 4.59 -1.13 -14.38
C ILE A 161 4.34 0.38 -14.32
N TYR A 162 5.13 1.19 -15.07
CA TYR A 162 4.99 2.65 -15.09
C TYR A 162 3.86 3.15 -16.01
N LYS A 163 3.39 2.29 -16.93
CA LYS A 163 2.30 2.63 -17.87
C LYS A 163 0.92 2.36 -17.29
N ILE A 164 0.83 1.57 -16.23
CA ILE A 164 -0.43 1.19 -15.59
C ILE A 164 -0.78 2.21 -14.51
N GLN A 165 -2.06 2.66 -14.50
CA GLN A 165 -2.63 3.37 -13.38
C GLN A 165 -3.05 2.36 -12.31
N TRP A 166 -2.35 2.34 -11.19
CA TRP A 166 -2.64 1.49 -10.06
C TRP A 166 -3.61 2.18 -9.10
N ASN A 167 -4.59 1.45 -8.56
CA ASN A 167 -5.43 2.00 -7.49
C ASN A 167 -4.65 2.01 -6.16
N ARG A 168 -3.79 1.01 -5.94
CA ARG A 168 -2.96 0.92 -4.73
C ARG A 168 -1.59 0.39 -5.07
N VAL A 169 -0.55 0.96 -4.48
CA VAL A 169 0.79 0.37 -4.41
C VAL A 169 1.20 0.17 -2.96
N ILE A 170 1.77 -0.98 -2.65
CA ILE A 170 2.30 -1.36 -1.35
C ILE A 170 3.80 -1.62 -1.51
N PHE A 171 4.63 -0.92 -0.76
CA PHE A 171 6.07 -1.13 -0.69
C PHE A 171 6.40 -1.83 0.61
N ASP A 172 6.66 -3.15 0.57
CA ASP A 172 7.10 -3.89 1.74
C ASP A 172 8.61 -3.75 1.92
N GLU A 173 9.07 -3.75 3.18
CA GLU A 173 10.44 -3.40 3.55
C GLU A 173 10.86 -2.05 2.94
N ALA A 174 10.01 -1.04 3.11
CA ALA A 174 10.16 0.27 2.48
C ALA A 174 11.44 1.02 2.87
N HIS A 175 12.20 0.52 3.85
CA HIS A 175 13.54 1.03 4.14
C HIS A 175 14.47 1.01 2.92
N HIS A 176 14.17 0.21 1.89
CA HIS A 176 14.84 0.25 0.59
C HIS A 176 14.67 1.58 -0.16
N LEU A 177 13.69 2.41 0.23
CA LEU A 177 13.37 3.71 -0.40
C LEU A 177 13.83 4.91 0.42
N ARG A 178 14.57 4.73 1.50
CA ARG A 178 15.02 5.83 2.39
C ARG A 178 16.07 6.77 1.78
N ASN A 179 16.72 6.37 0.70
CA ASN A 179 17.72 7.20 0.02
C ASN A 179 17.16 7.73 -1.32
N ALA A 180 16.85 9.02 -1.34
CA ALA A 180 16.24 9.70 -2.48
C ALA A 180 17.08 9.68 -3.77
N GLY A 181 18.41 9.50 -3.68
CA GLY A 181 19.31 9.43 -4.83
C GLY A 181 19.38 8.07 -5.51
N THR A 182 18.74 7.04 -4.98
CA THR A 182 18.85 5.69 -5.54
C THR A 182 17.89 5.46 -6.72
N SER A 183 18.29 4.59 -7.65
CA SER A 183 17.44 4.16 -8.77
C SER A 183 16.11 3.54 -8.30
N ARG A 184 16.11 2.83 -7.15
CA ARG A 184 14.89 2.28 -6.53
C ARG A 184 13.93 3.38 -6.10
N PHE A 185 14.44 4.42 -5.43
CA PHE A 185 13.62 5.56 -5.00
C PHE A 185 13.03 6.29 -6.20
N ILE A 186 13.85 6.59 -7.21
CA ILE A 186 13.43 7.29 -8.43
C ILE A 186 12.38 6.46 -9.19
N GLY A 187 12.60 5.15 -9.31
CA GLY A 187 11.66 4.25 -9.95
C GLY A 187 10.33 4.12 -9.19
N ALA A 188 10.38 3.99 -7.86
CA ALA A 188 9.17 3.97 -7.04
C ALA A 188 8.32 5.24 -7.21
N LYS A 189 8.95 6.41 -7.37
CA LYS A 189 8.27 7.68 -7.66
C LYS A 189 7.55 7.69 -9.02
N LYS A 190 8.04 6.95 -10.00
CA LYS A 190 7.44 6.87 -11.35
C LYS A 190 6.19 6.00 -11.42
N ILE A 191 5.94 5.17 -10.42
CA ILE A 191 4.72 4.36 -10.37
C ILE A 191 3.52 5.30 -10.21
N ASN A 192 2.59 5.22 -11.15
CA ASN A 192 1.34 5.98 -11.09
C ASN A 192 0.32 5.23 -10.22
N ALA A 193 0.04 5.72 -9.02
CA ALA A 193 -0.86 5.08 -8.06
C ALA A 193 -1.63 6.12 -7.24
N ASP A 194 -2.93 5.85 -7.03
CA ASP A 194 -3.81 6.70 -6.23
C ASP A 194 -3.47 6.61 -4.74
N ILE A 195 -3.22 5.39 -4.26
CA ILE A 195 -2.93 5.06 -2.86
C ILE A 195 -1.53 4.47 -2.76
N ARG A 196 -0.74 4.94 -1.78
CA ARG A 196 0.63 4.47 -1.54
C ARG A 196 0.83 4.06 -0.09
N TRP A 197 1.08 2.76 0.14
CA TRP A 197 1.42 2.21 1.44
C TRP A 197 2.91 1.85 1.51
N LEU A 198 3.54 2.25 2.58
CA LEU A 198 4.91 1.88 2.92
C LEU A 198 4.89 1.04 4.21
N ILE A 199 5.57 -0.10 4.20
CA ILE A 199 5.64 -1.02 5.33
C ILE A 199 7.11 -1.19 5.69
N THR A 200 7.48 -0.93 6.93
CA THR A 200 8.85 -1.18 7.43
C THR A 200 8.88 -1.21 8.95
N GLY A 201 9.67 -2.11 9.53
CA GLY A 201 9.94 -2.10 10.96
C GLY A 201 11.03 -1.10 11.38
N THR A 202 11.70 -0.47 10.41
CA THR A 202 12.83 0.46 10.64
C THR A 202 12.69 1.72 9.81
N PRO A 203 11.69 2.58 10.10
CA PRO A 203 11.43 3.78 9.29
C PRO A 203 12.54 4.82 9.39
N ILE A 204 13.24 4.85 10.52
CA ILE A 204 14.42 5.68 10.78
C ILE A 204 15.54 4.74 11.22
N GLN A 205 16.61 4.66 10.45
CA GLN A 205 17.77 3.84 10.83
C GLN A 205 18.94 4.71 11.31
N ASN A 206 19.24 5.78 10.58
CA ASN A 206 20.40 6.61 10.88
C ASN A 206 20.02 8.10 11.07
N ARG A 207 19.07 8.62 10.30
CA ARG A 207 18.73 10.06 10.26
C ARG A 207 17.24 10.28 10.01
N PHE A 208 16.71 11.38 10.49
CA PHE A 208 15.35 11.83 10.15
C PHE A 208 15.11 12.00 8.64
N SER A 209 16.17 12.25 7.86
CA SER A 209 16.08 12.27 6.40
C SER A 209 15.56 10.96 5.80
N ASP A 210 15.75 9.83 6.49
CA ASP A 210 15.23 8.52 6.07
C ASP A 210 13.69 8.55 6.08
N PHE A 211 13.10 9.06 7.17
CA PHE A 211 11.66 9.24 7.29
C PHE A 211 11.12 10.25 6.27
N PHE A 212 11.81 11.35 6.04
CA PHE A 212 11.41 12.36 5.06
C PHE A 212 11.41 11.80 3.63
N ALA A 213 12.36 10.93 3.30
CA ALA A 213 12.36 10.24 2.02
C ALA A 213 11.11 9.35 1.86
N LEU A 214 10.72 8.62 2.90
CA LEU A 214 9.51 7.80 2.89
C LEU A 214 8.25 8.68 2.75
N CYS A 215 8.14 9.79 3.49
CA CYS A 215 7.04 10.75 3.33
C CYS A 215 6.95 11.29 1.90
N SER A 216 8.10 11.65 1.32
CA SER A 216 8.17 12.07 -0.08
C SER A 216 7.66 10.98 -1.03
N GLN A 217 7.93 9.69 -0.78
CA GLN A 217 7.40 8.60 -1.61
C GLN A 217 5.87 8.54 -1.61
N MET A 218 5.24 8.90 -0.50
CA MET A 218 3.77 8.96 -0.40
C MET A 218 3.17 10.20 -1.09
N GLY A 219 3.98 11.12 -1.58
CA GLY A 219 3.51 12.36 -2.22
C GLY A 219 3.19 13.49 -1.23
N ILE A 220 3.52 13.31 0.04
CA ILE A 220 3.26 14.31 1.09
C ILE A 220 4.19 15.50 0.90
N LYS A 221 3.66 16.73 1.04
CA LYS A 221 4.45 17.95 0.96
C LYS A 221 5.39 18.08 2.16
N LYS A 222 6.58 18.68 1.92
CA LYS A 222 7.61 18.84 2.95
C LYS A 222 7.10 19.58 4.17
N ASP A 223 6.38 20.65 3.98
CA ASP A 223 5.88 21.51 5.07
C ASP A 223 4.95 20.74 6.02
N PHE A 224 4.18 19.77 5.49
CA PHE A 224 3.30 18.93 6.31
C PHE A 224 4.07 17.95 7.19
N TYR A 225 4.99 17.16 6.61
CA TYR A 225 5.71 16.15 7.39
C TYR A 225 6.84 16.72 8.26
N SER A 226 7.19 17.99 8.07
CA SER A 226 8.17 18.68 8.92
C SER A 226 7.57 19.13 10.26
N ASP A 227 6.23 19.17 10.40
CA ASP A 227 5.58 19.43 11.68
C ASP A 227 5.34 18.09 12.42
N PRO A 228 5.93 17.91 13.62
CA PRO A 228 5.77 16.68 14.42
C PRO A 228 4.31 16.34 14.76
N LYS A 229 3.42 17.33 14.85
CA LYS A 229 2.00 17.12 15.12
C LYS A 229 1.29 16.31 14.04
N ASN A 230 1.81 16.33 12.84
CA ASN A 230 1.21 15.65 11.68
C ASN A 230 1.66 14.19 11.54
N ILE A 231 2.64 13.72 12.31
CA ILE A 231 3.20 12.37 12.18
C ILE A 231 2.12 11.30 12.39
N GLY A 232 1.22 11.49 13.35
CA GLY A 232 0.14 10.54 13.64
C GLY A 232 -0.87 10.35 12.50
N PHE A 233 -0.98 11.31 11.58
CA PHE A 233 -1.79 11.17 10.37
C PHE A 233 -1.08 10.38 9.26
N ILE A 234 0.25 10.37 9.28
CA ILE A 234 1.08 9.79 8.23
C ILE A 234 1.41 8.32 8.51
N ALA A 235 1.64 7.98 9.79
CA ALA A 235 2.24 6.70 10.16
C ALA A 235 1.66 6.12 11.46
N THR A 236 1.67 4.79 11.53
CA THR A 236 1.51 4.05 12.79
C THR A 236 2.88 3.60 13.28
N PHE A 237 3.09 3.70 14.60
CA PHE A 237 4.28 3.22 15.28
C PHE A 237 3.81 2.43 16.50
N ARG A 238 3.88 1.10 16.46
CA ARG A 238 3.53 0.23 17.57
C ARG A 238 4.72 -0.62 17.95
N THR A 239 4.90 -0.75 19.25
CA THR A 239 5.91 -1.60 19.88
C THR A 239 5.24 -2.71 20.69
N TYR A 240 5.98 -3.74 21.05
CA TYR A 240 5.55 -4.75 22.02
C TYR A 240 5.49 -4.15 23.42
#